data_7fed66a9d00b88e02b05d05c4f517ec2
#
_entry.id   7fed66a9d00b88e02b05d05c4f517ec2
#
_cell.length_a   1.000
_cell.length_b   1.000
_cell.length_c   1.000
_cell.angle_alpha   90.00
_cell.angle_beta   90.00
_cell.angle_gamma   90.00
#
_symmetry.space_group_name_H-M   'P 1'
#
loop_
_entity.id
_entity.type
_entity.pdbx_description
1 polymer ?
#
loop_
_entity_poly.entity_id
_entity_poly.type
_entity_poly.pdbx_seq_one_letter_code
_entity_poly.pdbx_strand_id
1 'polypeptide(L)'
;TDADAEAALVAAYEGFMCNVVGRNHDGGGPGIYTPYKIITNMCGDDVLYASGNYGDHEFSGMLNEFRYDTEAEVPKFMYTGLYLSVYTCNLVTDHFQNAADTPVKKRCVAEARVLRAFDYFMLANLWDNPPFVDHVLGGTDLPYNCNKDPEHPMDHKQLIEWVAKECEEAAADLDERKGTDDKDGAVKVTKGFAWALAGKAYLFAGEYDKAKTALKKVIDSGKYALVPGDRYIDNFHIEGDGNEEKVFEINFEYNAGKGAWAGMIQRSSWMEANAWNWRAGNFVKSPQSVYSGIDGWGGLGVPQWFGDEFYANDGDSYRLKATLKHIDDAVYKMEYADPALNAMSVEEKMKSTKVGINDPVQGLYDNSFWLAFKQVIRKADTDGAKYGDNIRLNNYVVMRYAEVLLNYAEACLNTGDQSEAKKYIN
;
A
#
# COMPACT_ATOMS: atom_id res chain seq x y z
N THR A 1 -29.84 8.37 12.08
CA THR A 1 -30.21 8.72 10.69
C THR A 1 -29.21 8.15 9.70
N ASP A 2 -29.51 8.19 8.40
CA ASP A 2 -28.57 7.81 7.35
C ASP A 2 -27.31 8.69 7.37
N ALA A 3 -27.49 10.00 7.61
CA ALA A 3 -26.37 10.93 7.73
C ALA A 3 -25.44 10.61 8.92
N ASP A 4 -25.98 10.14 10.03
CA ASP A 4 -25.16 9.70 11.19
C ASP A 4 -24.38 8.44 10.85
N ALA A 5 -24.98 7.51 10.09
CA ALA A 5 -24.29 6.29 9.65
C ALA A 5 -23.13 6.62 8.69
N GLU A 6 -23.35 7.52 7.74
CA GLU A 6 -22.30 8.00 6.84
C GLU A 6 -21.17 8.74 7.58
N ALA A 7 -21.51 9.59 8.55
CA ALA A 7 -20.52 10.28 9.37
C ALA A 7 -19.66 9.29 10.22
N ALA A 8 -20.31 8.27 10.78
CA ALA A 8 -19.61 7.21 11.52
C ALA A 8 -18.72 6.37 10.60
N LEU A 9 -19.18 6.07 9.40
CA LEU A 9 -18.38 5.35 8.39
C LEU A 9 -17.14 6.16 7.98
N VAL A 10 -17.26 7.49 7.81
CA VAL A 10 -16.09 8.35 7.54
C VAL A 10 -15.05 8.22 8.64
N ALA A 11 -15.48 8.15 9.91
CA ALA A 11 -14.54 7.93 11.02
C ALA A 11 -13.87 6.53 10.96
N ALA A 12 -14.58 5.50 10.49
CA ALA A 12 -13.99 4.18 10.27
C ALA A 12 -12.96 4.19 9.14
N TYR A 13 -13.23 4.87 8.03
CA TYR A 13 -12.24 5.07 6.96
C TYR A 13 -11.02 5.88 7.44
N GLU A 14 -11.23 6.89 8.29
CA GLU A 14 -10.13 7.64 8.87
C GLU A 14 -9.27 6.76 9.79
N GLY A 15 -9.89 5.92 10.61
CA GLY A 15 -9.17 4.93 11.43
C GLY A 15 -8.34 3.96 10.59
N PHE A 16 -8.95 3.42 9.54
CA PHE A 16 -8.28 2.53 8.59
C PHE A 16 -7.10 3.22 7.88
N MET A 17 -7.32 4.43 7.38
CA MET A 17 -6.29 5.23 6.74
C MET A 17 -5.12 5.52 7.69
N CYS A 18 -5.40 5.83 8.97
CA CYS A 18 -4.37 6.08 9.97
C CYS A 18 -3.44 4.88 10.16
N ASN A 19 -3.99 3.68 10.12
CA ASN A 19 -3.20 2.46 10.20
C ASN A 19 -2.30 2.27 8.97
N VAL A 20 -2.86 2.40 7.78
CA VAL A 20 -2.13 2.16 6.53
C VAL A 20 -1.10 3.25 6.24
N VAL A 21 -1.40 4.51 6.49
CA VAL A 21 -0.47 5.63 6.26
C VAL A 21 0.29 6.09 7.50
N GLY A 22 0.07 5.44 8.64
CA GLY A 22 0.84 5.69 9.85
C GLY A 22 0.50 6.99 10.58
N ARG A 23 -0.73 7.47 10.48
CA ARG A 23 -1.17 8.61 11.28
C ARG A 23 -1.30 8.24 12.74
N ASN A 24 -0.93 9.13 13.64
CA ASN A 24 -1.23 9.01 15.05
C ASN A 24 -2.53 9.76 15.40
N HIS A 25 -3.46 9.08 16.09
CA HIS A 25 -4.74 9.65 16.50
C HIS A 25 -4.64 10.75 17.54
N ASP A 26 -3.67 10.68 18.42
CA ASP A 26 -3.51 11.56 19.58
C ASP A 26 -2.54 12.72 19.36
N GLY A 27 -2.04 12.88 18.14
CA GLY A 27 -1.20 14.02 17.75
C GLY A 27 0.19 14.06 18.38
N GLY A 28 0.58 13.02 19.12
CA GLY A 28 1.80 13.02 19.93
C GLY A 28 2.83 11.95 19.60
N GLY A 29 2.65 11.14 18.58
CA GLY A 29 3.59 10.07 18.32
C GLY A 29 3.88 9.85 16.85
N PRO A 30 4.68 8.84 16.53
CA PRO A 30 5.32 8.69 15.23
C PRO A 30 4.42 8.07 14.17
N GLY A 31 3.28 8.67 13.90
CA GLY A 31 2.55 8.48 12.64
C GLY A 31 3.42 8.76 11.41
N ILE A 32 4.68 9.07 11.67
CA ILE A 32 5.71 9.31 10.66
C ILE A 32 6.24 8.04 10.02
N TYR A 33 6.02 6.85 10.58
CA TYR A 33 6.73 5.65 10.13
C TYR A 33 5.96 4.77 9.16
N THR A 34 4.76 5.13 8.74
CA THR A 34 3.96 4.30 7.82
C THR A 34 4.17 2.79 8.06
N PRO A 35 3.83 2.28 9.26
CA PRO A 35 4.28 0.98 9.73
C PRO A 35 3.83 -0.17 8.82
N TYR A 36 2.66 -0.06 8.21
CA TYR A 36 2.17 -1.04 7.24
C TYR A 36 3.15 -1.23 6.09
N LYS A 37 3.58 -0.14 5.45
CA LYS A 37 4.49 -0.21 4.31
C LYS A 37 5.89 -0.64 4.71
N ILE A 38 6.36 -0.18 5.86
CA ILE A 38 7.68 -0.58 6.36
C ILE A 38 7.71 -2.08 6.60
N ILE A 39 6.74 -2.63 7.36
CA ILE A 39 6.71 -4.07 7.65
C ILE A 39 6.55 -4.89 6.37
N THR A 40 5.60 -4.52 5.50
CA THR A 40 5.33 -5.30 4.29
C THR A 40 6.43 -5.25 3.23
N ASN A 41 7.34 -4.27 3.30
CA ASN A 41 8.48 -4.17 2.40
C ASN A 41 9.77 -4.65 3.05
N MET A 42 10.10 -4.18 4.27
CA MET A 42 11.42 -4.47 4.87
C MET A 42 11.61 -5.92 5.28
N CYS A 43 10.55 -6.69 5.44
CA CYS A 43 10.64 -8.13 5.68
C CYS A 43 10.74 -8.97 4.38
N GLY A 44 10.83 -8.33 3.22
CA GLY A 44 11.04 -8.98 1.93
C GLY A 44 12.52 -8.97 1.51
N ASP A 45 12.88 -9.88 0.61
CA ASP A 45 14.25 -9.99 0.10
C ASP A 45 14.57 -8.97 -1.02
N ASP A 46 13.54 -8.34 -1.57
CA ASP A 46 13.61 -7.41 -2.69
C ASP A 46 13.82 -5.95 -2.29
N VAL A 47 13.88 -5.67 -0.98
CA VAL A 47 14.10 -4.34 -0.42
C VAL A 47 15.37 -4.34 0.43
N LEU A 48 16.17 -3.30 0.24
CA LEU A 48 17.39 -3.04 1.00
C LEU A 48 17.17 -1.84 1.93
N TYR A 49 17.51 -1.97 3.19
CA TYR A 49 17.72 -0.82 4.04
C TYR A 49 19.00 -0.11 3.64
N ALA A 50 18.86 1.11 3.15
CA ALA A 50 19.97 1.91 2.65
C ALA A 50 19.92 3.28 3.34
N SER A 51 20.60 3.48 4.41
CA SER A 51 20.57 4.76 5.12
C SER A 51 21.89 5.07 5.84
N GLY A 52 22.98 4.68 5.24
CA GLY A 52 24.33 5.01 5.68
C GLY A 52 24.54 4.81 7.18
N ASN A 53 25.13 3.71 7.57
CA ASN A 53 25.53 3.43 8.95
C ASN A 53 24.39 3.25 9.97
N TYR A 54 23.19 2.85 9.55
CA TYR A 54 22.04 2.69 10.46
C TYR A 54 21.70 3.95 11.29
N GLY A 55 22.21 5.12 10.88
CA GLY A 55 22.04 6.35 11.64
C GLY A 55 20.63 6.92 11.59
N ASP A 56 19.97 6.72 10.45
CA ASP A 56 18.61 7.16 10.21
C ASP A 56 17.69 5.94 10.08
N HIS A 57 16.57 5.91 10.81
CA HIS A 57 15.59 4.83 10.71
C HIS A 57 16.14 3.42 11.02
N GLU A 58 16.93 3.27 12.07
CA GLU A 58 17.50 1.99 12.52
C GLU A 58 16.45 0.86 12.60
N PHE A 59 15.21 1.20 12.97
CA PHE A 59 14.10 0.26 13.02
C PHE A 59 13.82 -0.44 11.66
N SER A 60 14.04 0.24 10.54
CA SER A 60 13.89 -0.37 9.21
C SER A 60 14.98 -1.41 8.96
N GLY A 61 16.22 -1.11 9.33
CA GLY A 61 17.32 -2.07 9.28
C GLY A 61 17.08 -3.28 10.19
N MET A 62 16.57 -3.04 11.39
CA MET A 62 16.23 -4.12 12.33
C MET A 62 15.14 -5.05 11.76
N LEU A 63 14.14 -4.52 11.07
CA LEU A 63 13.12 -5.32 10.39
C LEU A 63 13.71 -6.10 9.21
N ASN A 64 14.53 -5.45 8.38
CA ASN A 64 15.16 -6.08 7.21
C ASN A 64 16.10 -7.23 7.61
N GLU A 65 16.73 -7.15 8.78
CA GLU A 65 17.60 -8.18 9.33
C GLU A 65 16.91 -9.12 10.31
N PHE A 66 15.60 -8.98 10.54
CA PHE A 66 14.84 -9.74 11.53
C PHE A 66 15.44 -9.68 12.96
N ARG A 67 16.03 -8.53 13.34
CA ARG A 67 16.65 -8.24 14.63
C ARG A 67 15.75 -7.40 15.55
N TYR A 68 14.46 -7.57 15.51
CA TYR A 68 13.53 -6.83 16.35
C TYR A 68 13.04 -7.70 17.51
N ASP A 69 12.58 -7.04 18.56
CA ASP A 69 11.97 -7.66 19.73
C ASP A 69 10.50 -7.21 19.90
N THR A 70 9.88 -7.63 20.99
CA THR A 70 8.48 -7.30 21.31
C THR A 70 8.22 -5.84 21.60
N GLU A 71 9.26 -5.04 21.83
CA GLU A 71 9.16 -3.60 22.10
C GLU A 71 9.49 -2.74 20.86
N ALA A 72 9.78 -3.37 19.73
CA ALA A 72 10.11 -2.68 18.49
C ALA A 72 8.98 -1.72 18.06
N GLU A 73 9.34 -0.48 17.77
CA GLU A 73 8.38 0.61 17.56
C GLU A 73 7.44 0.36 16.39
N VAL A 74 7.96 -0.08 15.23
CA VAL A 74 7.15 -0.22 14.02
C VAL A 74 6.06 -1.29 14.15
N PRO A 75 6.35 -2.53 14.60
CA PRO A 75 5.32 -3.51 14.92
C PRO A 75 4.31 -3.02 15.96
N LYS A 76 4.78 -2.36 17.03
CA LYS A 76 3.93 -1.79 18.08
C LYS A 76 2.95 -0.75 17.53
N PHE A 77 3.42 0.15 16.67
CA PHE A 77 2.54 1.15 16.04
C PHE A 77 1.54 0.54 15.09
N MET A 78 1.95 -0.46 14.32
CA MET A 78 1.01 -1.17 13.45
C MET A 78 -0.06 -1.90 14.25
N TYR A 79 0.32 -2.60 15.31
CA TYR A 79 -0.64 -3.28 16.19
C TYR A 79 -1.65 -2.29 16.80
N THR A 80 -1.18 -1.19 17.35
CA THR A 80 -2.04 -0.14 17.93
C THR A 80 -2.95 0.47 16.87
N GLY A 81 -2.42 0.78 15.69
CA GLY A 81 -3.19 1.35 14.58
C GLY A 81 -4.30 0.42 14.09
N LEU A 82 -4.01 -0.88 13.95
CA LEU A 82 -5.00 -1.88 13.56
C LEU A 82 -6.14 -1.96 14.56
N TYR A 83 -5.86 -1.98 15.87
CA TYR A 83 -6.93 -2.01 16.88
C TYR A 83 -7.70 -0.70 17.01
N LEU A 84 -7.09 0.44 16.71
CA LEU A 84 -7.84 1.70 16.60
C LEU A 84 -8.80 1.68 15.39
N SER A 85 -8.38 1.10 14.29
CA SER A 85 -9.25 0.89 13.13
C SER A 85 -10.38 -0.10 13.45
N VAL A 86 -10.07 -1.24 14.08
CA VAL A 86 -11.08 -2.19 14.57
C VAL A 86 -12.10 -1.51 15.48
N TYR A 87 -11.64 -0.67 16.43
CA TYR A 87 -12.53 0.06 17.33
C TYR A 87 -13.48 1.00 16.57
N THR A 88 -12.98 1.77 15.60
CA THR A 88 -13.83 2.69 14.83
C THR A 88 -14.83 1.93 13.95
N CYS A 89 -14.45 0.77 13.41
CA CYS A 89 -15.37 -0.12 12.70
C CYS A 89 -16.44 -0.70 13.64
N ASN A 90 -16.06 -1.12 14.84
CA ASN A 90 -17.00 -1.62 15.84
C ASN A 90 -18.00 -0.55 16.28
N LEU A 91 -17.63 0.72 16.35
CA LEU A 91 -18.57 1.81 16.61
C LEU A 91 -19.69 1.88 15.54
N VAL A 92 -19.33 1.65 14.27
CA VAL A 92 -20.33 1.62 13.18
C VAL A 92 -21.21 0.38 13.30
N THR A 93 -20.61 -0.81 13.45
CA THR A 93 -21.36 -2.07 13.47
C THR A 93 -22.29 -2.14 14.66
N ASP A 94 -21.84 -1.85 15.88
CA ASP A 94 -22.66 -1.94 17.10
C ASP A 94 -23.82 -0.95 17.08
N HIS A 95 -23.55 0.26 16.58
CA HIS A 95 -24.57 1.30 16.61
C HIS A 95 -25.63 1.13 15.55
N PHE A 96 -25.26 0.62 14.36
CA PHE A 96 -26.15 0.59 13.20
C PHE A 96 -26.57 -0.80 12.76
N GLN A 97 -25.91 -1.90 13.16
CA GLN A 97 -26.25 -3.24 12.67
C GLN A 97 -27.70 -3.64 12.96
N ASN A 98 -28.17 -3.39 14.17
CA ASN A 98 -29.56 -3.69 14.57
C ASN A 98 -30.56 -2.60 14.14
N ALA A 99 -30.08 -1.45 13.69
CA ALA A 99 -30.86 -0.31 13.21
C ALA A 99 -30.70 -0.08 11.70
N ALA A 100 -30.16 -1.05 10.98
CA ALA A 100 -29.90 -0.98 9.53
C ALA A 100 -31.18 -1.25 8.73
N ASP A 101 -32.14 -0.33 8.84
CA ASP A 101 -33.46 -0.38 8.20
C ASP A 101 -33.48 0.29 6.81
N THR A 102 -32.39 0.97 6.43
CA THR A 102 -32.25 1.63 5.13
C THR A 102 -31.09 1.04 4.33
N PRO A 103 -31.10 1.13 2.99
CA PRO A 103 -29.97 0.72 2.16
C PRO A 103 -28.65 1.44 2.54
N VAL A 104 -28.73 2.72 2.90
CA VAL A 104 -27.56 3.52 3.32
C VAL A 104 -26.93 2.94 4.57
N LYS A 105 -27.72 2.68 5.62
CA LYS A 105 -27.20 2.11 6.86
C LYS A 105 -26.62 0.71 6.66
N LYS A 106 -27.29 -0.15 5.85
CA LYS A 106 -26.78 -1.48 5.50
C LYS A 106 -25.44 -1.39 4.82
N ARG A 107 -25.30 -0.52 3.83
CA ARG A 107 -24.04 -0.26 3.15
C ARG A 107 -22.95 0.23 4.12
N CYS A 108 -23.27 1.19 4.98
CA CYS A 108 -22.29 1.70 5.96
C CYS A 108 -21.76 0.60 6.89
N VAL A 109 -22.67 -0.25 7.40
CA VAL A 109 -22.29 -1.42 8.23
C VAL A 109 -21.43 -2.39 7.42
N ALA A 110 -21.81 -2.69 6.19
CA ALA A 110 -21.07 -3.62 5.32
C ALA A 110 -19.65 -3.11 5.00
N GLU A 111 -19.50 -1.82 4.69
CA GLU A 111 -18.17 -1.23 4.46
C GLU A 111 -17.28 -1.31 5.72
N ALA A 112 -17.81 -0.98 6.90
CA ALA A 112 -17.09 -1.09 8.17
C ALA A 112 -16.68 -2.54 8.50
N ARG A 113 -17.57 -3.52 8.22
CA ARG A 113 -17.26 -4.95 8.39
C ARG A 113 -16.06 -5.37 7.52
N VAL A 114 -16.00 -4.95 6.27
CA VAL A 114 -14.87 -5.31 5.37
C VAL A 114 -13.58 -4.61 5.78
N LEU A 115 -13.61 -3.34 6.21
CA LEU A 115 -12.43 -2.66 6.75
C LEU A 115 -11.90 -3.40 7.98
N ARG A 116 -12.77 -3.75 8.93
CA ARG A 116 -12.41 -4.55 10.11
C ARG A 116 -11.83 -5.93 9.73
N ALA A 117 -12.41 -6.57 8.74
CA ALA A 117 -11.91 -7.84 8.23
C ALA A 117 -10.49 -7.73 7.65
N PHE A 118 -10.19 -6.64 6.94
CA PHE A 118 -8.83 -6.35 6.49
C PHE A 118 -7.85 -6.18 7.67
N ASP A 119 -8.25 -5.45 8.70
CA ASP A 119 -7.43 -5.27 9.89
C ASP A 119 -7.14 -6.61 10.57
N TYR A 120 -8.12 -7.49 10.69
CA TYR A 120 -7.93 -8.84 11.23
C TYR A 120 -7.12 -9.75 10.33
N PHE A 121 -7.22 -9.59 9.00
CA PHE A 121 -6.31 -10.28 8.08
C PHE A 121 -4.85 -9.94 8.37
N MET A 122 -4.55 -8.66 8.59
CA MET A 122 -3.21 -8.22 8.93
C MET A 122 -2.79 -8.66 10.33
N LEU A 123 -3.66 -8.51 11.34
CA LEU A 123 -3.40 -8.93 12.71
C LEU A 123 -3.10 -10.43 12.80
N ALA A 124 -3.89 -11.26 12.14
CA ALA A 124 -3.68 -12.71 12.13
C ALA A 124 -2.34 -13.11 11.49
N ASN A 125 -2.02 -12.53 10.33
CA ASN A 125 -0.80 -12.88 9.62
C ASN A 125 0.49 -12.37 10.29
N LEU A 126 0.43 -11.32 11.09
CA LEU A 126 1.61 -10.76 11.75
C LEU A 126 1.75 -11.19 13.21
N TRP A 127 0.66 -11.50 13.90
CA TRP A 127 0.67 -11.87 15.33
C TRP A 127 0.00 -13.20 15.63
N ASP A 128 -0.25 -14.02 14.62
CA ASP A 128 -0.81 -15.39 14.71
C ASP A 128 -2.20 -15.41 15.36
N ASN A 129 -2.27 -15.26 16.67
CA ASN A 129 -3.50 -15.31 17.45
C ASN A 129 -3.74 -14.01 18.23
N PRO A 130 -4.06 -12.90 17.55
CA PRO A 130 -4.36 -11.63 18.19
C PRO A 130 -5.68 -11.71 18.97
N PRO A 131 -5.87 -10.90 20.04
CA PRO A 131 -7.16 -10.76 20.68
C PRO A 131 -8.27 -10.40 19.68
N PHE A 132 -9.38 -11.11 19.74
CA PHE A 132 -10.52 -10.88 18.87
C PHE A 132 -11.54 -9.97 19.54
N VAL A 133 -11.89 -8.86 18.87
CA VAL A 133 -12.82 -7.82 19.36
C VAL A 133 -13.76 -7.45 18.22
N ASP A 134 -14.97 -7.99 18.25
CA ASP A 134 -15.99 -7.77 17.22
C ASP A 134 -17.07 -6.73 17.61
N HIS A 135 -16.93 -6.13 18.79
CA HIS A 135 -17.83 -5.13 19.34
C HIS A 135 -17.08 -4.07 20.16
N VAL A 136 -17.75 -3.00 20.55
CA VAL A 136 -17.18 -1.99 21.47
C VAL A 136 -17.14 -2.54 22.87
N LEU A 137 -15.92 -2.72 23.41
CA LEU A 137 -15.75 -3.23 24.75
C LEU A 137 -16.31 -2.26 25.80
N GLY A 138 -17.16 -2.76 26.68
CA GLY A 138 -17.60 -2.05 27.89
C GLY A 138 -16.49 -2.02 28.95
N GLY A 139 -16.71 -1.28 30.03
CA GLY A 139 -15.68 -1.10 31.08
C GLY A 139 -15.22 -2.38 31.79
N THR A 140 -15.97 -3.47 31.69
CA THR A 140 -15.67 -4.78 32.29
C THR A 140 -15.45 -5.90 31.28
N ASP A 141 -15.65 -5.59 29.98
CA ASP A 141 -15.51 -6.58 28.93
C ASP A 141 -14.03 -6.82 28.60
N LEU A 142 -13.71 -8.04 28.27
CA LEU A 142 -12.38 -8.44 27.83
C LEU A 142 -12.45 -8.90 26.39
N PRO A 143 -11.42 -8.66 25.59
CA PRO A 143 -11.33 -9.23 24.25
C PRO A 143 -11.31 -10.76 24.35
N TYR A 144 -11.91 -11.42 23.37
CA TYR A 144 -11.82 -12.88 23.29
C TYR A 144 -10.37 -13.30 23.07
N ASN A 145 -9.88 -14.16 23.94
CA ASN A 145 -8.62 -14.83 23.70
C ASN A 145 -8.92 -16.13 22.96
N CYS A 146 -8.90 -16.09 21.65
CA CYS A 146 -9.33 -17.18 20.78
C CYS A 146 -8.67 -18.51 21.09
N ASN A 147 -7.45 -18.52 21.64
CA ASN A 147 -6.75 -19.74 22.02
C ASN A 147 -7.21 -20.33 23.36
N LYS A 148 -7.84 -19.55 24.21
CA LYS A 148 -8.15 -19.91 25.60
C LYS A 148 -9.63 -19.80 25.93
N ASP A 149 -10.41 -19.16 25.07
CA ASP A 149 -11.85 -19.01 25.27
C ASP A 149 -12.58 -20.25 24.72
N PRO A 150 -13.18 -21.10 25.59
CA PRO A 150 -13.89 -22.29 25.16
C PRO A 150 -15.21 -21.98 24.44
N GLU A 151 -15.74 -20.75 24.59
CA GLU A 151 -16.98 -20.33 23.92
C GLU A 151 -16.73 -19.75 22.52
N HIS A 152 -15.53 -19.21 22.31
CA HIS A 152 -15.14 -18.60 21.03
C HIS A 152 -13.77 -19.14 20.56
N PRO A 153 -13.60 -20.48 20.42
CA PRO A 153 -12.33 -21.05 20.03
C PRO A 153 -12.03 -20.69 18.58
N MET A 154 -10.96 -19.93 18.36
CA MET A 154 -10.45 -19.61 17.03
C MET A 154 -8.92 -19.81 17.04
N ASP A 155 -8.42 -20.65 16.16
CA ASP A 155 -7.01 -20.66 15.81
C ASP A 155 -6.73 -19.69 14.64
N HIS A 156 -5.48 -19.58 14.25
CA HIS A 156 -5.06 -18.71 13.14
C HIS A 156 -5.89 -18.97 11.86
N LYS A 157 -6.02 -20.23 11.46
CA LYS A 157 -6.76 -20.60 10.26
C LYS A 157 -8.24 -20.19 10.36
N GLN A 158 -8.87 -20.46 11.49
CA GLN A 158 -10.26 -20.10 11.73
C GLN A 158 -10.49 -18.58 11.72
N LEU A 159 -9.51 -17.82 12.24
CA LEU A 159 -9.57 -16.36 12.18
C LEU A 159 -9.47 -15.84 10.73
N ILE A 160 -8.57 -16.41 9.92
CA ILE A 160 -8.47 -16.06 8.50
C ILE A 160 -9.75 -16.48 7.73
N GLU A 161 -10.32 -17.65 8.06
CA GLU A 161 -11.62 -18.06 7.48
C GLU A 161 -12.77 -17.14 7.91
N TRP A 162 -12.74 -16.63 9.15
CA TRP A 162 -13.70 -15.61 9.61
C TRP A 162 -13.59 -14.34 8.76
N VAL A 163 -12.39 -13.85 8.49
CA VAL A 163 -12.15 -12.70 7.59
C VAL A 163 -12.84 -12.91 6.25
N ALA A 164 -12.66 -14.09 5.65
CA ALA A 164 -13.28 -14.38 4.36
C ALA A 164 -14.81 -14.38 4.43
N LYS A 165 -15.39 -15.02 5.44
CA LYS A 165 -16.85 -15.08 5.63
C LYS A 165 -17.45 -13.70 5.90
N GLU A 166 -16.79 -12.88 6.72
CA GLU A 166 -17.21 -11.51 7.02
C GLU A 166 -17.30 -10.68 5.74
N CYS A 167 -16.32 -10.80 4.85
CA CYS A 167 -16.34 -10.15 3.54
C CYS A 167 -17.43 -10.69 2.62
N GLU A 168 -17.65 -12.01 2.56
CA GLU A 168 -18.70 -12.62 1.75
C GLU A 168 -20.09 -12.17 2.17
N GLU A 169 -20.36 -12.15 3.47
CA GLU A 169 -21.64 -11.72 4.01
C GLU A 169 -21.89 -10.21 3.77
N ALA A 170 -20.86 -9.40 4.03
CA ALA A 170 -20.93 -7.96 3.81
C ALA A 170 -21.16 -7.60 2.33
N ALA A 171 -20.66 -8.39 1.40
CA ALA A 171 -20.78 -8.13 -0.03
C ALA A 171 -22.26 -8.02 -0.52
N ALA A 172 -23.22 -8.62 0.20
CA ALA A 172 -24.64 -8.53 -0.16
C ALA A 172 -25.16 -7.09 -0.13
N ASP A 173 -24.69 -6.28 0.82
CA ASP A 173 -25.16 -4.91 1.08
C ASP A 173 -24.23 -3.83 0.53
N LEU A 174 -23.14 -4.20 -0.13
CA LEU A 174 -22.16 -3.27 -0.72
C LEU A 174 -22.57 -2.83 -2.13
N ASP A 175 -22.15 -1.62 -2.49
CA ASP A 175 -22.24 -1.14 -3.86
C ASP A 175 -21.22 -1.88 -4.76
N GLU A 176 -21.56 -2.01 -6.03
CA GLU A 176 -20.62 -2.44 -7.06
C GLU A 176 -19.91 -1.25 -7.69
N ARG A 177 -18.65 -1.44 -8.09
CA ARG A 177 -18.01 -0.54 -9.03
C ARG A 177 -18.82 -0.51 -10.34
N LYS A 178 -19.11 0.68 -10.87
CA LYS A 178 -20.00 0.86 -12.03
C LYS A 178 -19.36 0.36 -13.33
N GLY A 179 -18.03 0.54 -13.47
CA GLY A 179 -17.25 0.17 -14.64
C GLY A 179 -15.76 0.39 -14.42
N THR A 180 -14.96 0.13 -15.44
CA THR A 180 -13.50 0.31 -15.40
C THR A 180 -13.07 1.77 -15.22
N ASP A 181 -13.93 2.72 -15.54
CA ASP A 181 -13.72 4.17 -15.46
C ASP A 181 -14.31 4.81 -14.18
N ASP A 182 -14.90 4.01 -13.29
CA ASP A 182 -15.51 4.49 -12.04
C ASP A 182 -14.44 4.78 -10.98
N LYS A 183 -13.92 6.00 -10.98
CA LYS A 183 -12.91 6.45 -10.01
C LYS A 183 -13.44 6.51 -8.57
N ASP A 184 -14.71 6.87 -8.38
CA ASP A 184 -15.33 6.92 -7.05
C ASP A 184 -15.43 5.53 -6.44
N GLY A 185 -15.70 4.51 -7.26
CA GLY A 185 -15.74 3.12 -6.82
C GLY A 185 -14.36 2.55 -6.46
N ALA A 186 -13.28 3.16 -6.91
CA ALA A 186 -11.93 2.73 -6.56
C ALA A 186 -11.51 3.14 -5.13
N VAL A 187 -12.11 4.20 -4.58
CA VAL A 187 -11.77 4.76 -3.26
C VAL A 187 -12.81 4.42 -2.18
N LYS A 188 -13.64 3.43 -2.45
CA LYS A 188 -14.65 2.90 -1.52
C LYS A 188 -14.52 1.39 -1.42
N VAL A 189 -14.95 0.86 -0.29
CA VAL A 189 -15.16 -0.59 -0.15
C VAL A 189 -16.36 -0.98 -1.02
N THR A 190 -16.09 -1.78 -2.04
CA THR A 190 -17.10 -2.29 -2.99
C THR A 190 -17.21 -3.80 -2.88
N LYS A 191 -18.25 -4.38 -3.51
CA LYS A 191 -18.36 -5.84 -3.66
C LYS A 191 -17.09 -6.45 -4.23
N GLY A 192 -16.45 -5.78 -5.19
CA GLY A 192 -15.21 -6.27 -5.79
C GLY A 192 -14.07 -6.37 -4.78
N PHE A 193 -13.88 -5.37 -3.93
CA PHE A 193 -12.86 -5.45 -2.87
C PHE A 193 -13.22 -6.51 -1.81
N ALA A 194 -14.48 -6.60 -1.39
CA ALA A 194 -14.91 -7.61 -0.44
C ALA A 194 -14.65 -9.04 -0.95
N TRP A 195 -15.01 -9.33 -2.21
CA TRP A 195 -14.73 -10.63 -2.82
C TRP A 195 -13.23 -10.88 -3.05
N ALA A 196 -12.47 -9.86 -3.39
CA ALA A 196 -11.01 -9.97 -3.55
C ALA A 196 -10.33 -10.29 -2.22
N LEU A 197 -10.71 -9.61 -1.13
CA LEU A 197 -10.19 -9.88 0.21
C LEU A 197 -10.62 -11.26 0.73
N ALA A 198 -11.88 -11.65 0.51
CA ALA A 198 -12.36 -13.00 0.84
C ALA A 198 -11.53 -14.07 0.13
N GLY A 199 -11.29 -13.90 -1.16
CA GLY A 199 -10.48 -14.84 -1.94
C GLY A 199 -9.03 -14.90 -1.48
N LYS A 200 -8.42 -13.78 -1.16
CA LYS A 200 -7.08 -13.71 -0.57
C LYS A 200 -7.04 -14.41 0.79
N ALA A 201 -8.01 -14.17 1.65
CA ALA A 201 -8.09 -14.82 2.96
C ALA A 201 -8.25 -16.34 2.82
N TYR A 202 -9.13 -16.82 1.95
CA TYR A 202 -9.25 -18.27 1.69
C TYR A 202 -7.97 -18.87 1.12
N LEU A 203 -7.23 -18.15 0.28
CA LEU A 203 -5.94 -18.62 -0.22
C LEU A 203 -4.95 -18.81 0.93
N PHE A 204 -4.86 -17.86 1.86
CA PHE A 204 -4.01 -17.93 3.04
C PHE A 204 -4.45 -19.02 4.04
N ALA A 205 -5.74 -19.34 4.11
CA ALA A 205 -6.26 -20.45 4.90
C ALA A 205 -6.05 -21.82 4.23
N GLY A 206 -5.54 -21.88 2.99
CA GLY A 206 -5.43 -23.10 2.20
C GLY A 206 -6.76 -23.64 1.65
N GLU A 207 -7.81 -22.82 1.66
CA GLU A 207 -9.16 -23.14 1.15
C GLU A 207 -9.28 -22.77 -0.34
N TYR A 208 -8.46 -23.40 -1.17
CA TYR A 208 -8.22 -23.00 -2.56
C TYR A 208 -9.48 -22.99 -3.45
N ASP A 209 -10.40 -23.93 -3.28
CA ASP A 209 -11.66 -23.94 -4.06
C ASP A 209 -12.57 -22.76 -3.69
N LYS A 210 -12.61 -22.38 -2.42
CA LYS A 210 -13.33 -21.18 -1.98
C LYS A 210 -12.64 -19.92 -2.49
N ALA A 211 -11.29 -19.88 -2.45
CA ALA A 211 -10.51 -18.78 -3.02
C ALA A 211 -10.81 -18.56 -4.50
N LYS A 212 -10.79 -19.63 -5.31
CA LYS A 212 -11.19 -19.61 -6.73
C LYS A 212 -12.60 -19.03 -6.90
N THR A 213 -13.54 -19.49 -6.10
CA THR A 213 -14.95 -19.05 -6.21
C THR A 213 -15.10 -17.57 -5.92
N ALA A 214 -14.46 -17.06 -4.87
CA ALA A 214 -14.54 -15.65 -4.49
C ALA A 214 -13.83 -14.74 -5.51
N LEU A 215 -12.59 -15.08 -5.89
CA LEU A 215 -11.81 -14.30 -6.85
C LEU A 215 -12.46 -14.30 -8.24
N LYS A 216 -13.07 -15.40 -8.64
CA LYS A 216 -13.79 -15.51 -9.93
C LYS A 216 -14.95 -14.52 -10.02
N LYS A 217 -15.63 -14.20 -8.91
CA LYS A 217 -16.69 -13.17 -8.91
C LYS A 217 -16.16 -11.80 -9.28
N VAL A 218 -14.94 -11.46 -8.84
CA VAL A 218 -14.29 -10.20 -9.22
C VAL A 218 -13.94 -10.21 -10.71
N ILE A 219 -13.36 -11.30 -11.19
CA ILE A 219 -12.96 -11.47 -12.60
C ILE A 219 -14.18 -11.39 -13.52
N ASP A 220 -15.23 -12.14 -13.22
CA ASP A 220 -16.44 -12.23 -14.04
C ASP A 220 -17.30 -10.97 -13.99
N SER A 221 -17.08 -10.09 -13.01
CA SER A 221 -17.80 -8.82 -12.93
C SER A 221 -17.55 -7.90 -14.15
N GLY A 222 -16.38 -8.04 -14.80
CA GLY A 222 -15.96 -7.17 -15.89
C GLY A 222 -15.77 -5.71 -15.51
N LYS A 223 -15.65 -5.42 -14.20
CA LYS A 223 -15.52 -4.06 -13.67
C LYS A 223 -14.06 -3.59 -13.53
N TYR A 224 -13.12 -4.49 -13.78
CA TYR A 224 -11.69 -4.28 -13.65
C TYR A 224 -10.97 -4.78 -14.89
N ALA A 225 -9.83 -4.17 -15.20
CA ALA A 225 -8.94 -4.59 -16.28
C ALA A 225 -7.50 -4.27 -15.92
N LEU A 226 -6.54 -4.97 -16.52
CA LEU A 226 -5.14 -4.57 -16.44
C LEU A 226 -4.93 -3.33 -17.31
N VAL A 227 -4.14 -2.39 -16.85
CA VAL A 227 -3.69 -1.28 -17.70
C VAL A 227 -2.76 -1.80 -18.81
N PRO A 228 -2.77 -1.21 -20.01
CA PRO A 228 -1.78 -1.53 -21.04
C PRO A 228 -0.34 -1.38 -20.53
N GLY A 229 0.58 -2.20 -21.06
CA GLY A 229 1.96 -2.23 -20.59
C GLY A 229 2.68 -0.88 -20.65
N ASP A 230 2.44 -0.09 -21.68
CA ASP A 230 3.00 1.28 -21.84
C ASP A 230 2.47 2.28 -20.81
N ARG A 231 1.34 1.98 -20.16
CA ARG A 231 0.74 2.72 -19.06
C ARG A 231 0.97 2.08 -17.69
N TYR A 232 1.74 1.01 -17.60
CA TYR A 232 1.97 0.30 -16.33
C TYR A 232 2.46 1.22 -15.21
N ILE A 233 3.32 2.20 -15.54
CA ILE A 233 3.84 3.18 -14.57
C ILE A 233 2.75 4.05 -13.94
N ASP A 234 1.65 4.32 -14.66
CA ASP A 234 0.54 5.15 -14.17
C ASP A 234 -0.06 4.57 -12.88
N ASN A 235 -0.01 3.24 -12.71
CA ASN A 235 -0.50 2.59 -11.49
C ASN A 235 0.09 3.13 -10.18
N PHE A 236 1.22 3.81 -10.24
CA PHE A 236 1.98 4.27 -9.06
C PHE A 236 2.03 5.79 -8.94
N HIS A 237 1.37 6.50 -9.85
CA HIS A 237 1.39 7.95 -9.96
C HIS A 237 -0.02 8.52 -10.13
N ILE A 238 -0.16 9.83 -10.01
CA ILE A 238 -1.45 10.54 -9.97
C ILE A 238 -2.31 10.32 -11.23
N GLU A 239 -1.70 10.05 -12.37
CA GLU A 239 -2.42 9.77 -13.61
C GLU A 239 -3.25 8.48 -13.53
N GLY A 240 -2.80 7.55 -12.69
CA GLY A 240 -3.45 6.25 -12.50
C GLY A 240 -4.42 6.19 -11.35
N ASP A 241 -4.68 7.28 -10.64
CA ASP A 241 -5.65 7.30 -9.56
C ASP A 241 -7.04 6.91 -10.06
N GLY A 242 -7.59 5.86 -9.45
CA GLY A 242 -8.90 5.32 -9.79
C GLY A 242 -9.00 4.62 -11.14
N ASN A 243 -7.86 4.27 -11.78
CA ASN A 243 -7.87 3.61 -13.09
C ASN A 243 -8.52 2.21 -13.05
N GLU A 244 -8.60 1.58 -14.22
CA GLU A 244 -9.25 0.28 -14.44
C GLU A 244 -8.68 -0.87 -13.61
N GLU A 245 -7.44 -0.75 -13.13
CA GLU A 245 -6.76 -1.80 -12.37
C GLU A 245 -6.96 -1.68 -10.85
N LYS A 246 -7.51 -0.57 -10.36
CA LYS A 246 -7.66 -0.31 -8.93
C LYS A 246 -8.87 -1.03 -8.36
N VAL A 247 -8.63 -1.95 -7.43
CA VAL A 247 -9.71 -2.62 -6.67
C VAL A 247 -10.06 -1.83 -5.43
N PHE A 248 -9.05 -1.33 -4.72
CA PHE A 248 -9.24 -0.40 -3.61
C PHE A 248 -8.02 0.50 -3.41
N GLU A 249 -8.28 1.78 -3.23
CA GLU A 249 -7.29 2.83 -2.95
C GLU A 249 -7.75 3.71 -1.79
N ILE A 250 -6.78 4.28 -1.08
CA ILE A 250 -7.00 5.38 -0.16
C ILE A 250 -6.67 6.67 -0.89
N ASN A 251 -7.64 7.57 -1.02
CA ASN A 251 -7.41 8.88 -1.64
C ASN A 251 -6.86 9.88 -0.63
N PHE A 252 -5.97 10.74 -1.10
CA PHE A 252 -5.41 11.84 -0.34
C PHE A 252 -5.92 13.19 -0.82
N GLU A 253 -6.22 14.06 0.13
CA GLU A 253 -6.53 15.45 -0.12
C GLU A 253 -5.68 16.31 0.82
N TYR A 254 -5.06 17.33 0.25
CA TYR A 254 -4.34 18.31 1.05
C TYR A 254 -5.31 19.28 1.74
N ASN A 255 -5.23 19.38 3.06
CA ASN A 255 -6.04 20.33 3.82
C ASN A 255 -5.22 21.53 4.29
N ALA A 256 -5.28 22.63 3.52
CA ALA A 256 -4.58 23.88 3.80
C ALA A 256 -4.90 24.53 5.16
N GLY A 257 -6.04 24.18 5.77
CA GLY A 257 -6.50 24.79 7.03
C GLY A 257 -5.79 24.30 8.29
N LYS A 258 -4.99 23.22 8.22
CA LYS A 258 -4.33 22.62 9.39
C LYS A 258 -2.83 22.94 9.52
N GLY A 259 -2.31 23.85 8.70
CA GLY A 259 -0.88 24.18 8.65
C GLY A 259 -0.06 23.11 7.90
N ALA A 260 1.04 23.51 7.29
CA ALA A 260 1.81 22.67 6.38
C ALA A 260 2.23 21.33 7.01
N TRP A 261 2.84 21.36 8.18
CA TRP A 261 3.34 20.15 8.84
C TRP A 261 2.23 19.19 9.28
N ALA A 262 1.22 19.68 9.97
CA ALA A 262 0.09 18.85 10.40
C ALA A 262 -0.75 18.33 9.24
N GLY A 263 -0.89 19.11 8.17
CA GLY A 263 -1.53 18.68 6.94
C GLY A 263 -0.77 17.58 6.21
N MET A 264 0.56 17.68 6.16
CA MET A 264 1.44 16.70 5.54
C MET A 264 1.36 15.33 6.20
N ILE A 265 1.53 15.28 7.52
CA ILE A 265 1.56 14.02 8.27
C ILE A 265 0.19 13.34 8.27
N GLN A 266 -0.88 14.10 8.22
CA GLN A 266 -2.23 13.58 8.37
C GLN A 266 -2.86 13.04 7.09
N ARG A 267 -2.38 13.41 5.91
CA ARG A 267 -3.07 13.11 4.65
C ARG A 267 -2.16 12.80 3.46
N SER A 268 -0.90 12.50 3.72
CA SER A 268 0.04 12.11 2.68
C SER A 268 0.96 11.00 3.17
N SER A 269 1.43 10.19 2.27
CA SER A 269 2.48 9.21 2.55
C SER A 269 3.88 9.86 2.54
N TRP A 270 4.01 11.05 3.15
CA TRP A 270 5.22 11.87 3.10
C TRP A 270 6.49 11.13 3.53
N MET A 271 6.45 10.43 4.67
CA MET A 271 7.63 9.72 5.18
C MET A 271 8.05 8.60 4.25
N GLU A 272 7.11 7.77 3.83
CA GLU A 272 7.39 6.67 2.93
C GLU A 272 7.89 7.17 1.58
N ALA A 273 7.26 8.21 1.06
CA ALA A 273 7.66 8.81 -0.19
C ALA A 273 9.10 9.35 -0.12
N ASN A 274 9.49 10.01 0.98
CA ASN A 274 10.86 10.47 1.19
C ASN A 274 11.85 9.32 1.38
N ALA A 275 11.45 8.23 2.03
CA ALA A 275 12.32 7.06 2.21
C ALA A 275 12.65 6.38 0.87
N TRP A 276 11.69 6.30 -0.05
CA TRP A 276 11.89 5.73 -1.39
C TRP A 276 12.56 6.69 -2.37
N ASN A 277 12.44 8.01 -2.17
CA ASN A 277 13.05 8.97 -3.07
C ASN A 277 14.57 8.99 -2.91
N TRP A 278 15.24 9.10 -4.04
CA TRP A 278 16.68 9.22 -4.09
C TRP A 278 17.16 10.51 -3.45
N ARG A 279 18.38 10.51 -2.96
CA ARG A 279 19.10 11.74 -2.63
C ARG A 279 19.70 12.35 -3.89
N ALA A 280 18.83 12.75 -4.81
CA ALA A 280 19.23 13.21 -6.13
C ALA A 280 20.22 14.37 -6.10
N GLY A 281 20.08 15.31 -5.16
CA GLY A 281 21.02 16.40 -4.96
C GLY A 281 22.43 15.96 -4.57
N ASN A 282 22.57 14.77 -3.98
CA ASN A 282 23.88 14.24 -3.59
C ASN A 282 24.56 13.46 -4.72
N PHE A 283 23.81 12.74 -5.56
CA PHE A 283 24.44 11.91 -6.57
C PHE A 283 24.31 12.40 -8.00
N VAL A 284 23.32 13.21 -8.34
CA VAL A 284 23.15 13.77 -9.69
C VAL A 284 23.62 15.22 -9.72
N LYS A 285 24.61 15.54 -10.57
CA LYS A 285 25.24 16.86 -10.65
C LYS A 285 24.28 18.00 -11.08
N SER A 286 23.25 17.67 -11.84
CA SER A 286 22.28 18.65 -12.33
C SER A 286 20.86 18.20 -12.03
N PRO A 287 19.95 19.12 -11.67
CA PRO A 287 18.57 18.79 -11.36
C PRO A 287 17.85 18.14 -12.54
N GLN A 288 17.13 17.07 -12.28
CA GLN A 288 16.26 16.41 -13.26
C GLN A 288 14.90 17.12 -13.36
N SER A 289 14.31 17.17 -14.54
CA SER A 289 13.08 17.93 -14.78
C SER A 289 11.87 17.32 -14.06
N VAL A 290 11.80 16.00 -14.03
CA VAL A 290 10.66 15.25 -13.48
C VAL A 290 10.73 15.16 -11.96
N TYR A 291 11.95 15.15 -11.40
CA TYR A 291 12.20 14.97 -9.96
C TYR A 291 12.87 16.18 -9.32
N SER A 292 12.92 17.30 -10.03
CA SER A 292 13.58 18.50 -9.52
C SER A 292 12.86 19.01 -8.27
N GLY A 293 13.63 19.24 -7.22
CA GLY A 293 13.14 19.76 -5.94
C GLY A 293 12.76 18.68 -4.93
N ILE A 294 12.72 17.41 -5.33
CA ILE A 294 12.41 16.30 -4.42
C ILE A 294 13.70 15.61 -4.04
N ASP A 295 14.31 16.05 -2.98
CA ASP A 295 15.49 15.43 -2.40
C ASP A 295 14.99 14.46 -1.30
N GLY A 296 14.93 13.17 -1.62
CA GLY A 296 14.51 12.14 -0.69
C GLY A 296 15.61 11.76 0.29
N TRP A 297 15.32 10.79 1.12
CA TRP A 297 16.30 10.31 2.12
C TRP A 297 17.12 9.12 1.63
N GLY A 298 16.64 8.40 0.61
CA GLY A 298 17.31 7.21 0.06
C GLY A 298 17.38 6.06 1.06
N GLY A 299 16.46 6.01 2.02
CA GLY A 299 16.50 5.01 3.10
C GLY A 299 15.99 3.62 2.71
N LEU A 300 15.26 3.53 1.60
CA LEU A 300 14.78 2.27 1.04
C LEU A 300 15.35 2.09 -0.36
N GLY A 301 16.00 0.99 -0.58
CA GLY A 301 16.70 0.69 -1.82
C GLY A 301 16.38 -0.71 -2.35
N VAL A 302 17.13 -1.11 -3.36
CA VAL A 302 17.00 -2.40 -4.04
C VAL A 302 18.32 -3.14 -3.90
N PRO A 303 18.33 -4.41 -3.46
CA PRO A 303 19.56 -5.21 -3.47
C PRO A 303 20.10 -5.37 -4.88
N GLN A 304 21.41 -5.31 -5.05
CA GLN A 304 22.05 -5.43 -6.37
C GLN A 304 21.65 -6.70 -7.10
N TRP A 305 21.66 -7.84 -6.41
CA TRP A 305 21.31 -9.14 -6.99
C TRP A 305 19.88 -9.18 -7.51
N PHE A 306 18.94 -8.57 -6.79
CA PHE A 306 17.53 -8.53 -7.20
C PHE A 306 17.34 -7.68 -8.47
N GLY A 307 17.99 -6.52 -8.51
CA GLY A 307 17.94 -5.65 -9.70
C GLY A 307 18.55 -6.32 -10.93
N ASP A 308 19.68 -7.00 -10.77
CA ASP A 308 20.36 -7.73 -11.85
C ASP A 308 19.50 -8.90 -12.35
N GLU A 309 18.88 -9.67 -11.45
CA GLU A 309 17.99 -10.78 -11.81
C GLU A 309 16.70 -10.29 -12.47
N PHE A 310 16.12 -9.21 -11.93
CA PHE A 310 14.92 -8.61 -12.53
C PHE A 310 15.21 -8.15 -13.97
N TYR A 311 16.35 -7.49 -14.17
CA TYR A 311 16.79 -7.09 -15.52
C TYR A 311 17.03 -8.29 -16.44
N ALA A 312 17.66 -9.34 -15.93
CA ALA A 312 17.92 -10.55 -16.69
C ALA A 312 16.62 -11.25 -17.15
N ASN A 313 15.58 -11.23 -16.32
CA ASN A 313 14.30 -11.86 -16.61
C ASN A 313 13.37 -10.99 -17.46
N ASP A 314 13.29 -9.70 -17.17
CA ASP A 314 12.34 -8.77 -17.79
C ASP A 314 12.91 -8.02 -19.00
N GLY A 315 14.23 -7.89 -19.09
CA GLY A 315 14.91 -7.16 -20.15
C GLY A 315 14.42 -5.71 -20.24
N ASP A 316 14.03 -5.28 -21.45
CA ASP A 316 13.56 -3.91 -21.74
C ASP A 316 12.03 -3.76 -21.56
N SER A 317 11.43 -4.49 -20.63
CA SER A 317 9.99 -4.48 -20.39
C SER A 317 9.48 -3.15 -19.80
N TYR A 318 8.19 -2.87 -20.02
CA TYR A 318 7.51 -1.76 -19.34
C TYR A 318 7.51 -1.91 -17.83
N ARG A 319 7.43 -3.16 -17.34
CA ARG A 319 7.45 -3.46 -15.91
C ARG A 319 8.80 -3.10 -15.29
N LEU A 320 9.92 -3.49 -15.90
CA LEU A 320 11.25 -3.11 -15.41
C LEU A 320 11.41 -1.58 -15.41
N LYS A 321 11.10 -0.93 -16.55
CA LYS A 321 11.24 0.53 -16.70
C LYS A 321 10.44 1.32 -15.68
N ALA A 322 9.29 0.81 -15.27
CA ALA A 322 8.45 1.44 -14.25
C ALA A 322 8.88 1.12 -12.82
N THR A 323 9.53 -0.01 -12.59
CA THR A 323 9.85 -0.50 -11.25
C THR A 323 11.24 -0.08 -10.79
N LEU A 324 12.23 -0.22 -11.66
CA LEU A 324 13.64 0.01 -11.35
C LEU A 324 14.29 0.94 -12.38
N LYS A 325 15.32 1.67 -11.93
CA LYS A 325 16.25 2.39 -12.79
C LYS A 325 17.68 1.98 -12.43
N HIS A 326 18.45 1.57 -13.43
CA HIS A 326 19.89 1.50 -13.25
C HIS A 326 20.44 2.92 -13.10
N ILE A 327 21.47 3.10 -12.29
CA ILE A 327 22.04 4.43 -12.03
C ILE A 327 22.48 5.16 -13.31
N ASP A 328 23.02 4.44 -14.28
CA ASP A 328 23.40 5.03 -15.57
C ASP A 328 22.18 5.59 -16.31
N ASP A 329 21.04 4.92 -16.23
CA ASP A 329 19.80 5.41 -16.82
C ASP A 329 19.30 6.64 -16.09
N ALA A 330 19.36 6.62 -14.74
CA ALA A 330 19.00 7.77 -13.93
C ALA A 330 19.89 8.99 -14.17
N VAL A 331 21.18 8.77 -14.45
CA VAL A 331 22.16 9.84 -14.67
C VAL A 331 22.19 10.31 -16.12
N TYR A 332 22.21 9.40 -17.09
CA TYR A 332 22.50 9.77 -18.47
C TYR A 332 21.30 9.78 -19.42
N LYS A 333 20.21 9.05 -19.08
CA LYS A 333 19.01 8.92 -19.93
C LYS A 333 17.80 9.69 -19.42
N MET A 334 17.81 10.13 -18.16
CA MET A 334 16.73 10.94 -17.61
C MET A 334 16.75 12.35 -18.17
N GLU A 335 15.59 13.02 -18.13
CA GLU A 335 15.43 14.40 -18.56
C GLU A 335 15.92 15.36 -17.46
N TYR A 336 16.66 16.40 -17.87
CA TYR A 336 17.19 17.43 -16.98
C TYR A 336 16.35 18.71 -17.07
N ALA A 337 16.37 19.48 -15.98
CA ALA A 337 15.73 20.81 -15.94
C ALA A 337 16.42 21.80 -16.93
N ASP A 338 17.71 21.62 -17.23
CA ASP A 338 18.44 22.39 -18.24
C ASP A 338 18.22 21.81 -19.65
N PRO A 339 17.52 22.53 -20.56
CA PRO A 339 17.30 22.05 -21.91
C PRO A 339 18.57 21.75 -22.71
N ALA A 340 19.68 22.45 -22.39
CA ALA A 340 20.94 22.22 -23.06
C ALA A 340 21.51 20.82 -22.79
N LEU A 341 21.24 20.27 -21.60
CA LEU A 341 21.63 18.91 -21.26
C LEU A 341 20.75 17.87 -21.97
N ASN A 342 19.48 18.18 -22.19
CA ASN A 342 18.58 17.28 -22.92
C ASN A 342 18.92 17.16 -24.40
N ALA A 343 19.51 18.21 -24.98
CA ALA A 343 19.99 18.20 -26.35
C ALA A 343 21.25 17.35 -26.58
N MET A 344 21.95 16.98 -25.50
CA MET A 344 23.14 16.14 -25.58
C MET A 344 22.76 14.67 -25.75
N SER A 345 23.53 13.96 -26.57
CA SER A 345 23.51 12.50 -26.62
C SER A 345 23.98 11.91 -25.29
N VAL A 346 23.69 10.62 -25.07
CA VAL A 346 24.19 9.91 -23.88
C VAL A 346 25.72 9.96 -23.80
N GLU A 347 26.40 9.79 -24.94
CA GLU A 347 27.88 9.84 -24.98
C GLU A 347 28.44 11.24 -24.63
N GLU A 348 27.77 12.30 -25.07
CA GLU A 348 28.14 13.66 -24.69
C GLU A 348 27.88 13.94 -23.21
N LYS A 349 26.75 13.45 -22.68
CA LYS A 349 26.45 13.53 -21.25
C LYS A 349 27.52 12.82 -20.40
N MET A 350 27.94 11.63 -20.80
CA MET A 350 29.01 10.87 -20.09
C MET A 350 30.35 11.60 -20.05
N LYS A 351 30.62 12.44 -21.04
CA LYS A 351 31.86 13.28 -21.13
C LYS A 351 31.70 14.65 -20.46
N SER A 352 30.47 15.04 -20.11
CA SER A 352 30.18 16.37 -19.57
C SER A 352 30.57 16.47 -18.09
N THR A 353 31.15 17.58 -17.70
CA THR A 353 31.41 17.90 -16.29
C THR A 353 30.14 18.29 -15.52
N LYS A 354 29.04 18.58 -16.22
CA LYS A 354 27.75 18.98 -15.65
C LYS A 354 26.82 17.80 -15.36
N VAL A 355 27.06 16.67 -15.99
CA VAL A 355 26.25 15.46 -15.84
C VAL A 355 27.10 14.36 -15.22
N GLY A 356 26.51 13.56 -14.38
CA GLY A 356 27.20 12.44 -13.70
C GLY A 356 26.83 12.36 -12.24
N ILE A 357 27.49 11.45 -11.56
CA ILE A 357 27.36 11.26 -10.12
C ILE A 357 28.24 12.31 -9.42
N ASN A 358 27.67 13.03 -8.47
CA ASN A 358 28.38 14.07 -7.75
C ASN A 358 29.39 13.49 -6.76
N ASP A 359 28.91 12.54 -5.94
CA ASP A 359 29.71 11.77 -5.00
C ASP A 359 29.19 10.33 -4.97
N PRO A 360 29.89 9.36 -5.61
CA PRO A 360 29.40 7.99 -5.68
C PRO A 360 29.37 7.27 -4.32
N VAL A 361 30.15 7.72 -3.34
CA VAL A 361 30.21 7.09 -2.02
C VAL A 361 29.08 7.61 -1.12
N GLN A 362 28.93 8.92 -1.01
CA GLN A 362 27.88 9.53 -0.20
C GLN A 362 26.56 9.67 -0.96
N GLY A 363 26.64 9.84 -2.29
CA GLY A 363 25.48 10.07 -3.13
C GLY A 363 24.52 8.89 -3.16
N LEU A 364 25.03 7.67 -3.24
CA LEU A 364 24.21 6.48 -3.26
C LEU A 364 23.67 6.09 -1.87
N TYR A 365 24.25 6.61 -0.81
CA TYR A 365 23.76 6.40 0.56
C TYR A 365 23.52 4.91 0.89
N ASP A 366 24.53 4.08 0.58
CA ASP A 366 24.52 2.62 0.66
C ASP A 366 23.53 1.90 -0.26
N ASN A 367 22.83 2.62 -1.15
CA ASN A 367 22.04 1.98 -2.20
C ASN A 367 22.95 1.26 -3.22
N SER A 368 22.40 0.24 -3.85
CA SER A 368 23.01 -0.43 -4.99
C SER A 368 23.00 0.46 -6.24
N PHE A 369 23.50 -0.06 -7.36
CA PHE A 369 23.36 0.60 -8.66
C PHE A 369 21.93 0.53 -9.25
N TRP A 370 21.03 -0.20 -8.62
CA TRP A 370 19.62 -0.20 -8.93
C TRP A 370 18.85 0.68 -7.95
N LEU A 371 18.06 1.59 -8.50
CA LEU A 371 17.24 2.53 -7.75
C LEU A 371 15.79 2.13 -7.86
N ALA A 372 15.08 2.12 -6.74
CA ALA A 372 13.63 1.97 -6.74
C ALA A 372 13.02 3.16 -7.49
N PHE A 373 12.26 2.89 -8.55
CA PHE A 373 11.69 3.94 -9.39
C PHE A 373 10.19 4.06 -9.23
N LYS A 374 9.52 2.96 -9.03
CA LYS A 374 8.07 2.83 -8.91
C LYS A 374 7.45 3.78 -7.87
N GLN A 375 8.15 4.01 -6.75
CA GLN A 375 7.65 4.81 -5.63
C GLN A 375 8.20 6.24 -5.60
N VAL A 376 9.08 6.59 -6.53
CA VAL A 376 9.70 7.92 -6.57
C VAL A 376 8.65 8.98 -6.88
N ILE A 377 8.61 10.05 -6.07
CA ILE A 377 7.70 11.17 -6.27
C ILE A 377 8.15 11.97 -7.49
N ARG A 378 7.26 12.14 -8.46
CA ARG A 378 7.45 13.08 -9.57
C ARG A 378 6.82 14.41 -9.22
N LYS A 379 7.29 15.48 -9.87
CA LYS A 379 6.72 16.81 -9.72
C LYS A 379 5.20 16.84 -9.98
N ALA A 380 4.72 16.03 -10.92
CA ALA A 380 3.30 15.92 -11.22
C ALA A 380 2.48 15.28 -10.09
N ASP A 381 3.11 14.49 -9.22
CA ASP A 381 2.46 13.83 -8.09
C ASP A 381 2.30 14.76 -6.87
N THR A 382 2.77 16.00 -6.95
CA THR A 382 2.75 16.99 -5.87
C THR A 382 1.82 18.16 -6.21
N ASP A 383 1.47 18.97 -5.22
CA ASP A 383 0.66 20.18 -5.44
C ASP A 383 1.44 21.39 -5.96
N GLY A 384 2.69 21.17 -6.36
CA GLY A 384 3.52 22.17 -7.01
C GLY A 384 3.89 23.36 -6.13
N ALA A 385 4.67 23.19 -5.10
CA ALA A 385 5.35 24.24 -4.34
C ALA A 385 4.56 25.00 -3.27
N LYS A 386 3.29 24.72 -3.05
CA LYS A 386 2.53 25.41 -2.01
C LYS A 386 2.99 25.02 -0.59
N TYR A 387 3.51 23.81 -0.44
CA TYR A 387 3.85 23.22 0.86
C TYR A 387 5.17 22.43 0.87
N GLY A 388 5.96 22.56 -0.16
CA GLY A 388 7.17 21.78 -0.39
C GLY A 388 6.92 20.64 -1.38
N ASP A 389 7.93 20.35 -2.16
CA ASP A 389 7.85 19.37 -3.26
C ASP A 389 7.70 17.92 -2.81
N ASN A 390 7.59 17.67 -1.50
CA ASN A 390 7.61 16.32 -0.90
C ASN A 390 6.21 15.79 -0.53
N ILE A 391 5.14 16.54 -0.85
CA ILE A 391 3.78 16.10 -0.54
C ILE A 391 3.22 15.37 -1.74
N ARG A 392 3.17 14.05 -1.61
CA ARG A 392 2.57 13.18 -2.60
C ARG A 392 1.06 13.18 -2.46
N LEU A 393 0.37 13.48 -3.55
CA LEU A 393 -1.10 13.56 -3.60
C LEU A 393 -1.77 12.35 -4.26
N ASN A 394 -1.03 11.52 -4.98
CA ASN A 394 -1.62 10.33 -5.60
C ASN A 394 -2.10 9.34 -4.53
N ASN A 395 -3.14 8.60 -4.88
CA ASN A 395 -3.78 7.63 -4.02
C ASN A 395 -2.82 6.54 -3.55
N TYR A 396 -3.09 6.02 -2.36
CA TYR A 396 -2.43 4.82 -1.86
C TYR A 396 -3.16 3.57 -2.31
N VAL A 397 -2.50 2.72 -3.07
CA VAL A 397 -3.08 1.47 -3.57
C VAL A 397 -3.08 0.41 -2.48
N VAL A 398 -4.26 -0.03 -2.06
CA VAL A 398 -4.43 -1.15 -1.13
C VAL A 398 -4.45 -2.48 -1.88
N MET A 399 -5.17 -2.54 -3.00
CA MET A 399 -5.27 -3.75 -3.82
C MET A 399 -5.47 -3.41 -5.30
N ARG A 400 -4.75 -4.09 -6.17
CA ARG A 400 -4.89 -4.02 -7.63
C ARG A 400 -5.46 -5.31 -8.22
N TYR A 401 -6.10 -5.18 -9.37
CA TYR A 401 -6.66 -6.32 -10.10
C TYR A 401 -5.61 -7.36 -10.50
N ALA A 402 -4.37 -6.95 -10.76
CA ALA A 402 -3.25 -7.87 -10.98
C ALA A 402 -3.07 -8.86 -9.81
N GLU A 403 -3.23 -8.39 -8.56
CA GLU A 403 -3.17 -9.27 -7.38
C GLU A 403 -4.32 -10.28 -7.37
N VAL A 404 -5.53 -9.86 -7.74
CA VAL A 404 -6.69 -10.77 -7.87
C VAL A 404 -6.40 -11.88 -8.87
N LEU A 405 -5.82 -11.55 -10.03
CA LEU A 405 -5.50 -12.51 -11.07
C LEU A 405 -4.41 -13.50 -10.62
N LEU A 406 -3.37 -13.01 -9.96
CA LEU A 406 -2.28 -13.85 -9.43
C LEU A 406 -2.77 -14.78 -8.32
N ASN A 407 -3.57 -14.27 -7.37
CA ASN A 407 -4.19 -15.09 -6.33
C ASN A 407 -5.11 -16.16 -6.92
N TYR A 408 -5.87 -15.82 -7.97
CA TYR A 408 -6.70 -16.79 -8.67
C TYR A 408 -5.86 -17.88 -9.36
N ALA A 409 -4.78 -17.49 -10.02
CA ALA A 409 -3.86 -18.43 -10.66
C ALA A 409 -3.22 -19.38 -9.64
N GLU A 410 -2.81 -18.88 -8.48
CA GLU A 410 -2.27 -19.70 -7.40
C GLU A 410 -3.31 -20.68 -6.87
N ALA A 411 -4.54 -20.25 -6.64
CA ALA A 411 -5.63 -21.12 -6.22
C ALA A 411 -5.93 -22.19 -7.28
N CYS A 412 -5.86 -21.86 -8.57
CA CYS A 412 -5.99 -22.83 -9.66
C CYS A 412 -4.87 -23.88 -9.65
N LEU A 413 -3.63 -23.47 -9.43
CA LEU A 413 -2.49 -24.39 -9.32
C LEU A 413 -2.67 -25.38 -8.18
N ASN A 414 -3.08 -24.90 -7.02
CA ASN A 414 -3.29 -25.73 -5.83
C ASN A 414 -4.51 -26.67 -5.93
N THR A 415 -5.45 -26.38 -6.85
CA THR A 415 -6.57 -27.28 -7.18
C THR A 415 -6.31 -28.17 -8.41
N GLY A 416 -5.08 -28.15 -8.94
CA GLY A 416 -4.67 -29.00 -10.06
C GLY A 416 -5.05 -28.45 -11.44
N ASP A 417 -5.61 -27.25 -11.54
CA ASP A 417 -6.03 -26.63 -12.81
C ASP A 417 -4.93 -25.74 -13.41
N GLN A 418 -3.84 -26.39 -13.85
CA GLN A 418 -2.68 -25.70 -14.43
C GLN A 418 -3.02 -24.93 -15.71
N SER A 419 -4.00 -25.40 -16.48
CA SER A 419 -4.36 -24.78 -17.73
C SER A 419 -5.05 -23.43 -17.50
N GLU A 420 -5.90 -23.36 -16.50
CA GLU A 420 -6.57 -22.12 -16.09
C GLU A 420 -5.57 -21.15 -15.46
N ALA A 421 -4.70 -21.62 -14.56
CA ALA A 421 -3.68 -20.80 -13.92
C ALA A 421 -2.81 -20.05 -14.93
N LYS A 422 -2.36 -20.73 -15.98
CA LYS A 422 -1.52 -20.11 -17.04
C LYS A 422 -2.17 -18.94 -17.76
N LYS A 423 -3.50 -18.88 -17.83
CA LYS A 423 -4.19 -17.77 -18.50
C LYS A 423 -4.06 -16.44 -17.75
N TYR A 424 -3.76 -16.50 -16.46
CA TYR A 424 -3.72 -15.32 -15.57
C TYR A 424 -2.30 -14.94 -15.10
N ILE A 425 -1.29 -15.72 -15.49
CA ILE A 425 0.12 -15.43 -15.21
C ILE A 425 0.82 -14.78 -16.41
N ASN A 426 0.34 -15.06 -17.63
CA ASN A 426 0.97 -14.60 -18.89
C ASN A 426 0.39 -13.29 -19.41
#